data_ddbd70bb0b3c46774b83993daf138e03
#
_entry.id   ddbd70bb0b3c46774b83993daf138e03
#
_cell.length_a   1.000
_cell.length_b   1.000
_cell.length_c   1.000
_cell.angle_alpha   90.00
_cell.angle_beta   90.00
_cell.angle_gamma   90.00
#
_symmetry.space_group_name_H-M   'P 1'
#
loop_
_entity.id
_entity.type
_entity.pdbx_description
1 polymer ?
#
loop_
_entity_poly.entity_id
_entity_poly.type
_entity_poly.pdbx_seq_one_letter_code
_entity_poly.pdbx_strand_id
1 'polypeptide(L)'
;VADWRTLAACRGLDPELFFPARGDSFTARNAQAVCAACPVAEQCLEFAIEVGETEGIWGGLSGRQLRQERQRRAGGRKGPKPGTTLKPIKHGTDAGYNAHRYRGERPCQSCCEAHAFHVKVGKAAKRERAA
;
A
#
# COMPACT_ATOMS: atom_id res chain seq x y z
N VAL A 1 2.24 -1.24 -33.88
CA VAL A 1 1.53 -1.18 -32.59
C VAL A 1 1.62 0.23 -32.06
N ALA A 2 0.49 0.91 -31.91
CA ALA A 2 0.47 2.27 -31.39
C ALA A 2 0.98 2.28 -29.93
N ASP A 3 1.90 3.18 -29.63
CA ASP A 3 2.34 3.39 -28.25
C ASP A 3 1.15 3.91 -27.43
N TRP A 4 0.75 3.16 -26.41
CA TRP A 4 -0.34 3.53 -25.52
C TRP A 4 -0.16 4.92 -24.88
N ARG A 5 1.09 5.37 -24.73
CA ARG A 5 1.42 6.70 -24.20
C ARG A 5 0.84 7.84 -25.04
N THR A 6 0.58 7.60 -26.31
CA THR A 6 -0.03 8.62 -27.21
C THR A 6 -1.48 8.92 -26.82
N LEU A 7 -2.14 7.99 -26.15
CA LEU A 7 -3.52 8.10 -25.68
C LEU A 7 -3.64 8.56 -24.21
N ALA A 8 -2.51 8.80 -23.54
CA ALA A 8 -2.49 9.20 -22.16
C ALA A 8 -3.12 10.58 -21.94
N ALA A 9 -4.03 10.69 -20.96
CA ALA A 9 -4.69 11.97 -20.63
C ALA A 9 -3.71 13.02 -20.08
N CYS A 10 -2.58 12.59 -19.52
CA CYS A 10 -1.52 13.46 -19.02
C CYS A 10 -0.64 14.05 -20.14
N ARG A 11 -0.81 13.63 -21.38
CA ARG A 11 -0.02 14.13 -22.49
C ARG A 11 -0.27 15.62 -22.71
N GLY A 12 0.80 16.42 -22.70
CA GLY A 12 0.73 17.88 -22.85
C GLY A 12 0.48 18.64 -21.54
N LEU A 13 0.30 17.93 -20.42
CA LEU A 13 0.29 18.53 -19.08
C LEU A 13 1.72 18.67 -18.56
N ASP A 14 1.88 19.54 -17.53
CA ASP A 14 3.15 19.71 -16.84
C ASP A 14 3.57 18.40 -16.16
N PRO A 15 4.75 17.83 -16.50
CA PRO A 15 5.24 16.61 -15.87
C PRO A 15 5.38 16.71 -14.36
N GLU A 16 5.71 17.87 -13.81
CA GLU A 16 5.87 18.11 -12.39
C GLU A 16 4.59 17.81 -11.59
N LEU A 17 3.41 17.92 -12.22
CA LEU A 17 2.13 17.56 -11.62
C LEU A 17 2.12 16.09 -11.15
N PHE A 18 2.82 15.21 -11.85
CA PHE A 18 2.86 13.77 -11.55
C PHE A 18 4.01 13.36 -10.62
N PHE A 19 4.83 14.33 -10.21
CA PHE A 19 5.91 14.13 -9.24
C PHE A 19 5.76 15.08 -8.04
N PRO A 20 4.65 14.97 -7.28
CA PRO A 20 4.37 15.85 -6.15
C PRO A 20 5.46 15.73 -5.08
N ALA A 21 5.79 16.85 -4.45
CA ALA A 21 6.70 16.87 -3.32
C ALA A 21 6.15 16.03 -2.15
N ARG A 22 7.03 15.58 -1.29
CA ARG A 22 6.65 14.77 -0.13
C ARG A 22 5.71 15.56 0.79
N GLY A 23 4.51 15.03 1.01
CA GLY A 23 3.46 15.68 1.81
C GLY A 23 2.50 16.56 1.00
N ASP A 24 2.77 16.82 -0.27
CA ASP A 24 1.85 17.57 -1.15
C ASP A 24 0.71 16.67 -1.64
N SER A 25 -0.30 16.53 -0.78
CA SER A 25 -1.49 15.74 -1.09
C SER A 25 -2.42 16.42 -2.10
N PHE A 26 -2.34 17.74 -2.25
CA PHE A 26 -3.17 18.48 -3.20
C PHE A 26 -2.75 18.19 -4.63
N THR A 27 -1.47 18.36 -4.94
CA THR A 27 -0.92 18.05 -6.27
C THR A 27 -1.08 16.56 -6.61
N ALA A 28 -0.88 15.67 -5.61
CA ALA A 28 -1.10 14.24 -5.80
C ALA A 28 -2.54 13.90 -6.18
N ARG A 29 -3.55 14.50 -5.54
CA ARG A 29 -4.96 14.29 -5.89
C ARG A 29 -5.31 14.80 -7.29
N ASN A 30 -4.75 15.93 -7.68
CA ASN A 30 -4.96 16.49 -9.02
C ASN A 30 -4.40 15.54 -10.08
N ALA A 31 -3.19 15.03 -9.90
CA ALA A 31 -2.62 14.02 -10.79
C ALA A 31 -3.46 12.73 -10.84
N GLN A 32 -3.91 12.24 -9.70
CA GLN A 32 -4.79 11.07 -9.63
C GLN A 32 -6.13 11.28 -10.34
N ALA A 33 -6.69 12.48 -10.27
CA ALA A 33 -7.92 12.83 -10.99
C ALA A 33 -7.72 12.76 -12.51
N VAL A 34 -6.59 13.21 -13.03
CA VAL A 34 -6.22 13.06 -14.45
C VAL A 34 -6.13 11.57 -14.82
N CYS A 35 -5.48 10.76 -13.99
CA CYS A 35 -5.36 9.33 -14.21
C CYS A 35 -6.71 8.61 -14.15
N ALA A 36 -7.65 9.05 -13.33
CA ALA A 36 -8.99 8.47 -13.21
C ALA A 36 -9.80 8.61 -14.51
N ALA A 37 -9.57 9.68 -15.28
CA ALA A 37 -10.18 9.92 -16.57
C ALA A 37 -9.34 9.40 -17.76
N CYS A 38 -8.20 8.79 -17.50
CA CYS A 38 -7.25 8.35 -18.53
C CYS A 38 -7.67 7.01 -19.14
N PRO A 39 -7.82 6.91 -20.47
CA PRO A 39 -8.21 5.66 -21.12
C PRO A 39 -7.14 4.57 -21.06
N VAL A 40 -5.90 4.92 -20.76
CA VAL A 40 -4.75 4.01 -20.69
C VAL A 40 -4.14 3.92 -19.28
N ALA A 41 -4.91 4.24 -18.24
CA ALA A 41 -4.45 4.21 -16.87
C ALA A 41 -3.97 2.81 -16.46
N GLU A 42 -4.64 1.75 -16.91
CA GLU A 42 -4.27 0.37 -16.62
C GLU A 42 -2.92 -0.01 -17.26
N GLN A 43 -2.73 0.31 -18.55
CA GLN A 43 -1.45 0.06 -19.23
C GLN A 43 -0.30 0.87 -18.61
N CYS A 44 -0.58 2.10 -18.18
CA CYS A 44 0.37 2.94 -17.44
C CYS A 44 0.77 2.31 -16.11
N LEU A 45 -0.19 1.76 -15.37
CA LEU A 45 0.04 1.07 -14.10
C LEU A 45 0.88 -0.19 -14.30
N GLU A 46 0.52 -1.03 -15.27
CA GLU A 46 1.27 -2.24 -15.59
C GLU A 46 2.72 -1.94 -15.95
N PHE A 47 2.94 -0.94 -16.80
CA PHE A 47 4.27 -0.47 -17.16
C PHE A 47 5.08 -0.04 -15.92
N ALA A 48 4.50 0.78 -15.04
CA ALA A 48 5.19 1.25 -13.84
C ALA A 48 5.55 0.11 -12.87
N ILE A 49 4.71 -0.91 -12.79
CA ILE A 49 4.98 -2.11 -11.97
C ILE A 49 6.10 -2.94 -12.58
N GLU A 50 6.08 -3.16 -13.90
CA GLU A 50 7.06 -3.96 -14.62
C GLU A 50 8.45 -3.33 -14.59
N VAL A 51 8.54 -2.03 -14.87
CA VAL A 51 9.80 -1.27 -14.84
C VAL A 51 10.32 -1.07 -13.42
N GLY A 52 9.42 -1.12 -12.42
CA GLY A 52 9.78 -0.96 -11.03
C GLY A 52 9.81 0.48 -10.54
N GLU A 53 8.98 1.35 -11.12
CA GLU A 53 8.90 2.75 -10.71
C GLU A 53 8.62 2.91 -9.22
N THR A 54 9.34 3.79 -8.56
CA THR A 54 9.26 4.04 -7.11
C THR A 54 8.74 5.41 -6.77
N GLU A 55 8.72 6.33 -7.73
CA GLU A 55 8.32 7.71 -7.57
C GLU A 55 7.27 8.11 -8.60
N GLY A 56 6.62 9.24 -8.38
CA GLY A 56 5.58 9.76 -9.26
C GLY A 56 4.22 9.09 -9.11
N ILE A 57 3.27 9.59 -9.90
CA ILE A 57 1.90 9.07 -9.99
C ILE A 57 1.75 8.34 -11.33
N TRP A 58 1.47 7.05 -11.28
CA TRP A 58 1.35 6.18 -12.45
C TRP A 58 0.03 5.39 -12.38
N GLY A 59 -0.80 5.55 -13.41
CA GLY A 59 -2.10 4.87 -13.42
C GLY A 59 -2.96 5.17 -12.20
N GLY A 60 -2.82 6.36 -11.59
CA GLY A 60 -3.52 6.78 -10.39
C GLY A 60 -2.90 6.34 -9.07
N LEU A 61 -1.81 5.60 -9.09
CA LEU A 61 -1.10 5.16 -7.88
C LEU A 61 0.17 5.98 -7.64
N SER A 62 0.36 6.38 -6.39
CA SER A 62 1.62 6.99 -5.93
C SER A 62 2.73 5.95 -5.79
N GLY A 63 3.99 6.37 -5.74
CA GLY A 63 5.13 5.47 -5.56
C GLY A 63 5.00 4.53 -4.36
N ARG A 64 4.41 5.01 -3.26
CA ARG A 64 4.09 4.17 -2.09
C ARG A 64 3.07 3.09 -2.43
N GLN A 65 2.00 3.45 -3.12
CA GLN A 65 0.95 2.52 -3.54
C GLN A 65 1.46 1.52 -4.58
N LEU A 66 2.32 1.96 -5.51
CA LEU A 66 2.99 1.07 -6.48
C LEU A 66 3.82 -0.01 -5.78
N ARG A 67 4.58 0.36 -4.73
CA ARG A 67 5.33 -0.62 -3.92
C ARG A 67 4.41 -1.61 -3.23
N GLN A 68 3.31 -1.14 -2.66
CA GLN A 68 2.31 -2.00 -2.02
C GLN A 68 1.67 -2.95 -3.03
N GLU A 69 1.32 -2.46 -4.21
CA GLU A 69 0.72 -3.26 -5.27
C GLU A 69 1.69 -4.35 -5.79
N ARG A 70 2.97 -4.00 -5.98
CA ARG A 70 4.00 -5.00 -6.31
C ARG A 70 4.14 -6.08 -5.24
N GLN A 71 4.15 -5.69 -3.97
CA GLN A 71 4.20 -6.64 -2.86
C GLN A 71 2.97 -7.54 -2.82
N ARG A 72 1.78 -6.98 -3.09
CA ARG A 72 0.53 -7.74 -3.17
C ARG A 72 0.58 -8.76 -4.30
N ARG A 73 1.03 -8.37 -5.50
CA ARG A 73 1.16 -9.26 -6.66
C ARG A 73 2.23 -10.33 -6.48
N ALA A 74 3.31 -10.03 -5.77
CA ALA A 74 4.36 -11.00 -5.45
C ALA A 74 3.96 -12.02 -4.35
N GLY A 75 2.68 -12.12 -4.01
CA GLY A 75 2.17 -13.08 -3.04
C GLY A 75 1.99 -12.52 -1.62
N GLY A 76 1.98 -11.18 -1.47
CA GLY A 76 1.71 -10.53 -0.20
C GLY A 76 2.81 -10.71 0.85
N ARG A 77 2.44 -10.62 2.12
CA ARG A 77 3.36 -10.90 3.23
C ARG A 77 3.87 -12.33 3.11
N LYS A 78 5.18 -12.50 3.13
CA LYS A 78 5.78 -13.84 3.18
C LYS A 78 5.25 -14.54 4.43
N GLY A 79 4.32 -15.46 4.22
CA GLY A 79 3.87 -16.37 5.26
C GLY A 79 4.98 -17.36 5.63
N PRO A 80 4.72 -18.26 6.58
CA PRO A 80 5.67 -19.28 6.94
C PRO A 80 6.04 -20.13 5.72
N LYS A 81 7.31 -20.47 5.62
CA LYS A 81 7.78 -21.36 4.56
C LYS A 81 7.14 -22.75 4.68
N PRO A 82 6.84 -23.43 3.57
CA PRO A 82 6.38 -24.82 3.64
C PRO A 82 7.33 -25.68 4.49
N GLY A 83 6.77 -26.49 5.39
CA GLY A 83 7.54 -27.34 6.30
C GLY A 83 8.07 -26.66 7.56
N THR A 84 7.77 -25.36 7.77
CA THR A 84 8.14 -24.68 9.03
C THR A 84 7.23 -25.13 10.17
N THR A 85 7.78 -25.65 11.24
CA THR A 85 7.04 -25.91 12.48
C THR A 85 6.70 -24.59 13.16
N LEU A 86 5.42 -24.25 13.20
CA LEU A 86 4.93 -23.00 13.77
C LEU A 86 4.68 -23.18 15.28
N LYS A 87 5.16 -22.24 16.08
CA LYS A 87 4.86 -22.21 17.52
C LYS A 87 3.35 -21.99 17.74
N PRO A 88 2.75 -22.58 18.80
CA PRO A 88 1.36 -22.33 19.16
C PRO A 88 1.08 -20.83 19.28
N ILE A 89 -0.11 -20.41 18.86
CA ILE A 89 -0.53 -19.00 18.99
C ILE A 89 -0.97 -18.76 20.44
N LYS A 90 -0.41 -17.74 21.07
CA LYS A 90 -0.94 -17.23 22.35
C LYS A 90 -2.15 -16.34 22.05
N HIS A 91 -3.35 -16.91 22.13
CA HIS A 91 -4.58 -16.16 21.92
C HIS A 91 -4.81 -15.10 23.02
N GLY A 92 -5.58 -14.07 22.71
CA GLY A 92 -5.85 -12.97 23.63
C GLY A 92 -4.66 -12.00 23.81
N THR A 93 -3.72 -11.98 22.89
CA THR A 93 -2.55 -11.10 22.92
C THR A 93 -2.35 -10.41 21.57
N ASP A 94 -1.67 -9.25 21.58
CA ASP A 94 -1.24 -8.57 20.36
C ASP A 94 -0.29 -9.44 19.52
N ALA A 95 0.61 -10.17 20.17
CA ALA A 95 1.47 -11.14 19.49
C ALA A 95 0.68 -12.27 18.83
N GLY A 96 -0.42 -12.72 19.44
CA GLY A 96 -1.33 -13.69 18.86
C GLY A 96 -2.05 -13.16 17.63
N TYR A 97 -2.49 -11.91 17.66
CA TYR A 97 -3.05 -11.22 16.48
C TYR A 97 -2.07 -11.21 15.30
N ASN A 98 -0.83 -10.81 15.56
CA ASN A 98 0.21 -10.78 14.53
C ASN A 98 0.59 -12.18 14.02
N ALA A 99 0.56 -13.20 14.88
CA ALA A 99 0.82 -14.58 14.50
C ALA A 99 -0.24 -15.13 13.55
N HIS A 100 -1.54 -14.88 13.79
CA HIS A 100 -2.60 -15.20 12.84
C HIS A 100 -2.37 -14.55 11.47
N ARG A 101 -2.07 -13.25 11.48
CA ARG A 101 -1.80 -12.51 10.24
C ARG A 101 -0.58 -13.04 9.48
N TYR A 102 0.47 -13.44 10.20
CA TYR A 102 1.65 -14.05 9.59
C TYR A 102 1.33 -15.39 8.90
N ARG A 103 0.40 -16.16 9.48
CA ARG A 103 -0.06 -17.44 8.91
C ARG A 103 -1.09 -17.29 7.79
N GLY A 104 -1.59 -16.07 7.53
CA GLY A 104 -2.68 -15.82 6.60
C GLY A 104 -4.05 -16.22 7.14
N GLU A 105 -4.18 -16.45 8.44
CA GLU A 105 -5.41 -16.82 9.14
C GLU A 105 -6.16 -15.56 9.60
N ARG A 106 -7.48 -15.66 9.72
CA ARG A 106 -8.27 -14.63 10.39
C ARG A 106 -7.96 -14.64 11.88
N PRO A 107 -7.59 -13.50 12.47
CA PRO A 107 -7.41 -13.42 13.91
C PRO A 107 -8.71 -13.74 14.65
N CYS A 108 -8.62 -14.53 15.74
CA CYS A 108 -9.77 -14.78 16.60
C CYS A 108 -10.18 -13.51 17.36
N GLN A 109 -11.40 -13.49 17.88
CA GLN A 109 -11.96 -12.33 18.57
C GLN A 109 -11.08 -11.83 19.72
N SER A 110 -10.61 -12.71 20.59
CA SER A 110 -9.74 -12.35 21.70
C SER A 110 -8.42 -11.69 21.28
N CYS A 111 -7.84 -12.14 20.16
CA CYS A 111 -6.65 -11.50 19.59
C CYS A 111 -6.97 -10.14 18.96
N CYS A 112 -8.13 -9.99 18.32
CA CYS A 112 -8.57 -8.69 17.79
C CYS A 112 -8.77 -7.66 18.91
N GLU A 113 -9.41 -8.05 20.01
CA GLU A 113 -9.63 -7.18 21.17
C GLU A 113 -8.32 -6.75 21.82
N ALA A 114 -7.40 -7.70 22.03
CA ALA A 114 -6.06 -7.42 22.58
C ALA A 114 -5.27 -6.46 21.68
N HIS A 115 -5.31 -6.64 20.36
CA HIS A 115 -4.67 -5.75 19.42
C HIS A 115 -5.29 -4.36 19.43
N ALA A 116 -6.62 -4.25 19.44
CA ALA A 116 -7.32 -2.97 19.53
C ALA A 116 -6.97 -2.20 20.79
N PHE A 117 -6.88 -2.89 21.94
CA PHE A 117 -6.43 -2.32 23.20
C PHE A 117 -4.99 -1.80 23.12
N HIS A 118 -4.07 -2.63 22.61
CA HIS A 118 -2.67 -2.26 22.42
C HIS A 118 -2.50 -1.00 21.55
N VAL A 119 -3.24 -0.91 20.45
CA VAL A 119 -3.24 0.27 19.57
C VAL A 119 -3.76 1.51 20.27
N LYS A 120 -4.82 1.39 21.09
CA LYS A 120 -5.37 2.53 21.88
C LYS A 120 -4.36 3.06 22.88
N VAL A 121 -3.72 2.17 23.63
CA VAL A 121 -2.70 2.53 24.63
C VAL A 121 -1.50 3.19 23.95
N GLY A 122 -1.02 2.64 22.85
CA GLY A 122 0.09 3.20 22.09
C GLY A 122 -0.21 4.60 21.55
N LYS A 123 -1.44 4.85 21.09
CA LYS A 123 -1.88 6.17 20.63
C LYS A 123 -1.98 7.19 21.78
N ALA A 124 -2.48 6.76 22.96
CA ALA A 124 -2.57 7.61 24.15
C ALA A 124 -1.18 8.02 24.63
N ALA A 125 -0.27 7.06 24.79
CA ALA A 125 1.12 7.32 25.19
C ALA A 125 1.87 8.27 24.21
N LYS A 126 1.57 8.15 22.90
CA LYS A 126 2.16 9.05 21.91
C LYS A 126 1.62 10.48 22.00
N ARG A 127 0.35 10.65 22.34
CA ARG A 127 -0.26 11.98 22.57
C ARG A 127 0.34 12.68 23.79
N GLU A 128 0.52 11.94 24.91
CA GLU A 128 1.14 12.46 26.14
C GLU A 128 2.59 12.92 25.90
N ARG A 129 3.36 12.19 25.10
CA ARG A 129 4.73 12.57 24.75
C ARG A 129 4.83 13.76 23.79
N ALA A 130 3.78 14.06 23.04
CA ALA A 130 3.71 15.18 22.10
C ALA A 130 3.12 16.46 22.73
N ALA A 131 2.58 16.37 23.93
CA ALA A 131 2.12 17.51 24.73
C ALA A 131 3.24 18.00 25.64
#